data_40d66842693644d02265409a7cba740a
#
_entry.id   40d66842693644d02265409a7cba740a
#
_cell.length_a   1.000
_cell.length_b   1.000
_cell.length_c   1.000
_cell.angle_alpha   90.00
_cell.angle_beta   90.00
_cell.angle_gamma   90.00
#
_symmetry.space_group_name_H-M   'P 1'
#
loop_
_entity.id
_entity.type
_entity.pdbx_description
1 polymer ?
#
loop_
_entity_poly.entity_id
_entity_poly.type
_entity_poly.pdbx_seq_one_letter_code
_entity_poly.pdbx_strand_id
1 'polypeptide(L)'
;MRIISGALKGRSINFLKNVNTRPLKDSVKENIFNILKHSNLIKVKIKSSNILDLYSGIGSFGIECISRGASKVTFIENNLNAVTILKENLIQLSIINRSEIHIKKVENALTNDISEKFHVFFFDPPFKDSSFLQNIKLIQKKKVFKKNHVIII
;
A
#
# COMPACT_ATOMS: atom_id res chain seq x y z
N MET A 1 9.69 3.63 13.08
CA MET A 1 8.80 2.49 12.73
C MET A 1 9.66 1.39 12.16
N ARG A 2 9.27 0.12 12.29
CA ARG A 2 10.05 -1.02 11.78
C ARG A 2 9.22 -1.95 10.89
N ILE A 3 9.92 -2.71 10.05
CA ILE A 3 9.33 -3.79 9.25
C ILE A 3 9.17 -5.03 10.15
N ILE A 4 7.96 -5.61 10.15
CA ILE A 4 7.57 -6.65 11.12
C ILE A 4 8.02 -8.04 10.67
N SER A 5 7.98 -8.32 9.36
CA SER A 5 8.22 -9.65 8.82
C SER A 5 8.81 -9.63 7.42
N GLY A 6 9.23 -10.78 6.92
CA GLY A 6 9.80 -10.95 5.58
C GLY A 6 11.30 -10.70 5.50
N ALA A 7 11.81 -10.52 4.28
CA ALA A 7 13.24 -10.39 3.99
C ALA A 7 13.89 -9.15 4.62
N LEU A 8 13.10 -8.12 4.93
CA LEU A 8 13.57 -6.87 5.53
C LEU A 8 13.17 -6.72 7.00
N LYS A 9 12.76 -7.82 7.67
CA LYS A 9 12.34 -7.81 9.08
C LYS A 9 13.35 -7.10 9.96
N GLY A 10 12.84 -6.23 10.84
CA GLY A 10 13.64 -5.47 11.84
C GLY A 10 14.27 -4.20 11.30
N ARG A 11 14.32 -3.99 9.98
CA ARG A 11 14.84 -2.73 9.41
C ARG A 11 13.88 -1.57 9.72
N SER A 12 14.48 -0.42 10.01
CA SER A 12 13.74 0.81 10.30
C SER A 12 13.31 1.50 9.03
N ILE A 13 12.15 2.17 9.09
CA ILE A 13 11.69 3.13 8.09
C ILE A 13 11.50 4.50 8.74
N ASN A 14 11.88 5.54 8.01
CA ASN A 14 11.70 6.94 8.41
C ASN A 14 10.21 7.27 8.43
N PHE A 15 9.82 8.19 9.30
CA PHE A 15 8.44 8.66 9.41
C PHE A 15 8.39 10.17 9.67
N LEU A 16 7.27 10.79 9.31
CA LEU A 16 7.02 12.19 9.61
C LEU A 16 6.69 12.36 11.10
N LYS A 17 7.44 13.21 11.79
CA LYS A 17 7.15 13.62 13.18
C LYS A 17 6.07 14.72 13.22
N ASN A 18 5.02 14.63 12.42
CA ASN A 18 3.95 15.62 12.39
C ASN A 18 2.67 15.06 13.00
N VAL A 19 1.94 15.94 13.70
CA VAL A 19 0.72 15.65 14.45
C VAL A 19 -0.41 15.07 13.58
N ASN A 20 -0.39 15.33 12.27
CA ASN A 20 -1.47 15.00 11.33
C ASN A 20 -1.31 13.67 10.58
N THR A 21 -0.18 12.99 10.70
CA THR A 21 0.02 11.68 10.06
C THR A 21 0.12 10.61 11.14
N ARG A 22 -0.93 9.79 11.26
CA ARG A 22 -0.89 8.58 12.10
C ARG A 22 -0.32 7.43 11.25
N PRO A 23 0.91 6.99 11.49
CA PRO A 23 1.39 5.78 10.84
C PRO A 23 0.55 4.59 11.26
N LEU A 24 0.27 3.70 10.33
CA LEU A 24 -0.40 2.43 10.62
C LEU A 24 0.34 1.70 11.75
N LYS A 25 -0.34 1.46 12.87
CA LYS A 25 0.24 0.81 14.04
C LYS A 25 0.76 -0.58 13.69
N ASP A 26 1.89 -0.98 14.28
CA ASP A 26 2.49 -2.30 14.04
C ASP A 26 1.52 -3.45 14.35
N SER A 27 0.71 -3.34 15.42
CA SER A 27 -0.31 -4.33 15.77
C SER A 27 -1.41 -4.46 14.72
N VAL A 28 -1.82 -3.35 14.10
CA VAL A 28 -2.83 -3.36 13.03
C VAL A 28 -2.27 -4.02 11.77
N LYS A 29 -1.05 -3.65 11.37
CA LYS A 29 -0.35 -4.32 10.26
C LYS A 29 -0.25 -5.83 10.49
N GLU A 30 0.19 -6.24 11.68
CA GLU A 30 0.35 -7.66 12.02
C GLU A 30 -0.99 -8.40 11.91
N ASN A 31 -2.07 -7.83 12.43
CA ASN A 31 -3.41 -8.40 12.33
C ASN A 31 -3.87 -8.54 10.87
N ILE A 32 -3.69 -7.52 10.03
CA ILE A 32 -4.03 -7.57 8.61
C ILE A 32 -3.29 -8.74 7.94
N PHE A 33 -1.97 -8.84 8.12
CA PHE A 33 -1.19 -9.91 7.49
C PHE A 33 -1.48 -11.30 8.06
N ASN A 34 -1.86 -11.42 9.32
CA ASN A 34 -2.33 -12.67 9.91
C ASN A 34 -3.66 -13.10 9.28
N ILE A 35 -4.61 -12.20 9.08
CA ILE A 35 -5.87 -12.49 8.39
C ILE A 35 -5.59 -12.93 6.95
N LEU A 36 -4.76 -12.21 6.21
CA LEU A 36 -4.40 -12.56 4.83
C LEU A 36 -3.71 -13.93 4.71
N LYS A 37 -2.94 -14.32 5.73
CA LYS A 37 -2.19 -15.58 5.73
C LYS A 37 -3.02 -16.79 6.17
N HIS A 38 -3.91 -16.61 7.14
CA HIS A 38 -4.57 -17.72 7.84
C HIS A 38 -6.08 -17.84 7.54
N SER A 39 -6.69 -16.86 6.89
CA SER A 39 -8.10 -16.95 6.50
C SER A 39 -8.30 -17.94 5.36
N ASN A 40 -9.20 -18.90 5.56
CA ASN A 40 -9.61 -19.84 4.52
C ASN A 40 -10.46 -19.19 3.42
N LEU A 41 -11.00 -18.00 3.66
CA LEU A 41 -11.84 -17.25 2.72
C LEU A 41 -11.01 -16.42 1.72
N ILE A 42 -9.78 -16.04 2.10
CA ILE A 42 -8.92 -15.20 1.29
C ILE A 42 -7.93 -16.07 0.52
N LYS A 43 -8.09 -16.13 -0.80
CA LYS A 43 -7.20 -16.91 -1.69
C LYS A 43 -5.98 -16.13 -2.19
N VAL A 44 -5.85 -14.86 -1.80
CA VAL A 44 -4.73 -14.00 -2.20
C VAL A 44 -3.54 -14.25 -1.27
N LYS A 45 -2.37 -14.44 -1.87
CA LYS A 45 -1.08 -14.51 -1.15
C LYS A 45 -0.28 -13.26 -1.48
N ILE A 46 0.35 -12.66 -0.47
CA ILE A 46 1.22 -11.47 -0.69
C ILE A 46 2.41 -11.82 -1.58
N LYS A 47 3.02 -12.99 -1.39
CA LYS A 47 4.13 -13.45 -2.23
C LYS A 47 3.71 -13.47 -3.70
N SER A 48 4.53 -12.86 -4.56
CA SER A 48 4.32 -12.73 -6.00
C SER A 48 3.08 -11.93 -6.42
N SER A 49 2.47 -11.16 -5.51
CA SER A 49 1.32 -10.30 -5.82
C SER A 49 1.74 -8.90 -6.23
N ASN A 50 0.89 -8.25 -7.05
CA ASN A 50 0.92 -6.81 -7.31
C ASN A 50 -0.03 -6.13 -6.33
N ILE A 51 0.45 -5.09 -5.67
CA ILE A 51 -0.24 -4.38 -4.60
C ILE A 51 -0.49 -2.93 -5.04
N LEU A 52 -1.67 -2.41 -4.79
CA LEU A 52 -1.99 -0.99 -4.90
C LEU A 52 -2.22 -0.42 -3.49
N ASP A 53 -1.29 0.43 -3.05
CA ASP A 53 -1.31 1.11 -1.76
C ASP A 53 -1.83 2.53 -1.97
N LEU A 54 -3.11 2.73 -1.64
CA LEU A 54 -3.82 3.99 -1.83
C LEU A 54 -3.78 4.81 -0.54
N TYR A 55 -3.53 6.10 -0.67
CA TYR A 55 -3.23 6.97 0.48
C TYR A 55 -1.98 6.48 1.24
N SER A 56 -0.95 6.12 0.49
CA SER A 56 0.17 5.32 1.00
C SER A 56 1.02 5.99 2.06
N GLY A 57 0.93 7.32 2.20
CA GLY A 57 1.75 8.07 3.14
C GLY A 57 3.23 7.81 2.93
N ILE A 58 3.91 7.37 3.97
CA ILE A 58 5.34 7.01 3.94
C ILE A 58 5.59 5.57 3.44
N GLY A 59 4.54 4.86 2.98
CA GLY A 59 4.64 3.52 2.39
C GLY A 59 4.67 2.36 3.38
N SER A 60 4.23 2.54 4.59
CA SER A 60 4.37 1.54 5.67
C SER A 60 3.77 0.17 5.31
N PHE A 61 2.59 0.14 4.69
CA PHE A 61 1.93 -1.11 4.29
C PHE A 61 2.59 -1.73 3.06
N GLY A 62 2.80 -0.95 2.00
CA GLY A 62 3.41 -1.43 0.76
C GLY A 62 4.84 -1.94 0.96
N ILE A 63 5.66 -1.26 1.77
CA ILE A 63 7.01 -1.71 2.12
C ILE A 63 6.97 -3.05 2.86
N GLU A 64 6.03 -3.23 3.80
CA GLU A 64 5.82 -4.51 4.47
C GLU A 64 5.42 -5.61 3.47
N CYS A 65 4.58 -5.29 2.48
CA CYS A 65 4.23 -6.22 1.39
C CYS A 65 5.46 -6.63 0.57
N ILE A 66 6.33 -5.68 0.21
CA ILE A 66 7.59 -5.99 -0.50
C ILE A 66 8.47 -6.90 0.35
N SER A 67 8.62 -6.60 1.63
CA SER A 67 9.37 -7.45 2.57
C SER A 67 8.85 -8.89 2.62
N ARG A 68 7.54 -9.08 2.53
CA ARG A 68 6.84 -10.38 2.50
C ARG A 68 6.79 -11.04 1.12
N GLY A 69 7.46 -10.46 0.13
CA GLY A 69 7.66 -11.07 -1.19
C GLY A 69 6.65 -10.64 -2.26
N ALA A 70 5.93 -9.53 -2.10
CA ALA A 70 5.14 -8.96 -3.19
C ALA A 70 6.02 -8.68 -4.42
N SER A 71 5.54 -8.90 -5.62
CA SER A 71 6.30 -8.65 -6.85
C SER A 71 6.54 -7.16 -7.07
N LYS A 72 5.49 -6.36 -6.95
CA LYS A 72 5.50 -4.92 -7.18
C LYS A 72 4.49 -4.24 -6.27
N VAL A 73 4.80 -3.04 -5.83
CA VAL A 73 3.85 -2.17 -5.14
C VAL A 73 3.77 -0.84 -5.88
N THR A 74 2.54 -0.43 -6.19
CA THR A 74 2.23 0.89 -6.72
C THR A 74 1.65 1.73 -5.59
N PHE A 75 2.34 2.82 -5.26
CA PHE A 75 1.97 3.75 -4.21
C PHE A 75 1.28 4.97 -4.81
N ILE A 76 0.16 5.39 -4.23
CA ILE A 76 -0.52 6.63 -4.58
C ILE A 76 -0.56 7.53 -3.35
N GLU A 77 0.08 8.70 -3.46
CA GLU A 77 0.16 9.69 -2.39
C GLU A 77 0.24 11.09 -2.99
N ASN A 78 -0.50 12.05 -2.43
CA ASN A 78 -0.49 13.43 -2.90
C ASN A 78 0.27 14.41 -1.99
N ASN A 79 0.61 14.01 -0.78
CA ASN A 79 1.39 14.83 0.15
C ASN A 79 2.89 14.73 -0.19
N LEU A 80 3.46 15.82 -0.67
CA LEU A 80 4.87 15.85 -1.10
C LEU A 80 5.86 15.50 0.01
N ASN A 81 5.58 15.88 1.25
CA ASN A 81 6.44 15.54 2.39
C ASN A 81 6.42 14.03 2.67
N ALA A 82 5.25 13.42 2.60
CA ALA A 82 5.12 11.98 2.75
C ALA A 82 5.82 11.22 1.60
N VAL A 83 5.66 11.70 0.36
CA VAL A 83 6.34 11.14 -0.82
C VAL A 83 7.86 11.23 -0.71
N THR A 84 8.40 12.32 -0.18
CA THR A 84 9.85 12.45 0.04
C THR A 84 10.34 11.35 0.98
N ILE A 85 9.69 11.18 2.12
CA ILE A 85 10.04 10.11 3.08
C ILE A 85 9.83 8.71 2.48
N LEU A 86 8.75 8.51 1.72
CA LEU A 86 8.52 7.25 1.00
C LEU A 86 9.70 6.91 0.08
N LYS A 87 10.13 7.86 -0.75
CA LYS A 87 11.30 7.67 -1.65
C LYS A 87 12.57 7.35 -0.88
N GLU A 88 12.86 8.09 0.18
CA GLU A 88 14.01 7.81 1.05
C GLU A 88 13.96 6.39 1.62
N ASN A 89 12.82 5.95 2.11
CA ASN A 89 12.62 4.60 2.62
C ASN A 89 12.88 3.55 1.54
N LEU A 90 12.34 3.72 0.34
CA LEU A 90 12.51 2.77 -0.76
C LEU A 90 13.96 2.66 -1.22
N ILE A 91 14.68 3.77 -1.26
CA ILE A 91 16.12 3.81 -1.61
C ILE A 91 16.95 3.16 -0.50
N GLN A 92 16.74 3.56 0.77
CA GLN A 92 17.46 3.03 1.93
C GLN A 92 17.30 1.51 2.07
N LEU A 93 16.14 0.98 1.70
CA LEU A 93 15.82 -0.44 1.74
C LEU A 93 16.23 -1.18 0.46
N SER A 94 16.72 -0.48 -0.57
CA SER A 94 17.09 -1.04 -1.89
C SER A 94 15.92 -1.77 -2.59
N ILE A 95 14.71 -1.21 -2.50
CA ILE A 95 13.49 -1.80 -3.08
C ILE A 95 12.79 -0.89 -4.10
N ILE A 96 13.44 0.18 -4.51
CA ILE A 96 12.86 1.15 -5.46
C ILE A 96 12.51 0.51 -6.81
N ASN A 97 13.24 -0.51 -7.24
CA ASN A 97 13.02 -1.25 -8.48
C ASN A 97 11.74 -2.12 -8.47
N ARG A 98 11.15 -2.33 -7.29
CA ARG A 98 9.87 -3.05 -7.09
C ARG A 98 8.73 -2.10 -6.73
N SER A 99 8.95 -0.80 -6.92
CA SER A 99 8.06 0.26 -6.46
C SER A 99 7.75 1.22 -7.59
N GLU A 100 6.49 1.65 -7.67
CA GLU A 100 6.04 2.73 -8.55
C GLU A 100 5.30 3.76 -7.69
N ILE A 101 5.51 5.06 -7.94
CA ILE A 101 4.92 6.13 -7.14
C ILE A 101 4.15 7.08 -8.05
N HIS A 102 2.85 7.26 -7.79
CA HIS A 102 2.01 8.28 -8.41
C HIS A 102 1.75 9.42 -7.41
N ILE A 103 2.31 10.60 -7.70
CA ILE A 103 2.18 11.79 -6.84
C ILE A 103 0.92 12.55 -7.25
N LYS A 104 -0.23 12.00 -6.89
CA LYS A 104 -1.57 12.49 -7.29
C LYS A 104 -2.61 12.12 -6.25
N LYS A 105 -3.78 12.78 -6.34
CA LYS A 105 -4.97 12.29 -5.65
C LYS A 105 -5.35 10.91 -6.20
N VAL A 106 -5.86 10.04 -5.33
CA VAL A 106 -6.21 8.65 -5.66
C VAL A 106 -7.15 8.57 -6.87
N GLU A 107 -8.19 9.38 -6.91
CA GLU A 107 -9.14 9.44 -8.01
C GLU A 107 -8.46 9.74 -9.36
N ASN A 108 -7.55 10.72 -9.39
CA ASN A 108 -6.84 11.11 -10.60
C ASN A 108 -5.89 10.01 -11.10
N ALA A 109 -5.19 9.35 -10.17
CA ALA A 109 -4.31 8.23 -10.51
C ALA A 109 -5.13 7.05 -11.06
N LEU A 110 -6.21 6.66 -10.39
CA LEU A 110 -7.10 5.59 -10.84
C LEU A 110 -7.71 5.89 -12.20
N THR A 111 -8.08 7.15 -12.48
CA THR A 111 -8.70 7.53 -13.76
C THR A 111 -7.71 7.50 -14.91
N ASN A 112 -6.51 8.05 -14.73
CA ASN A 112 -5.62 8.40 -15.84
C ASN A 112 -4.39 7.48 -15.96
N ASP A 113 -3.87 6.95 -14.85
CA ASP A 113 -2.55 6.33 -14.86
C ASP A 113 -2.60 4.81 -14.62
N ILE A 114 -3.56 4.34 -13.81
CA ILE A 114 -3.65 2.94 -13.42
C ILE A 114 -4.33 2.12 -14.51
N SER A 115 -3.58 1.21 -15.13
CA SER A 115 -4.06 0.26 -16.15
C SER A 115 -3.71 -1.19 -15.85
N GLU A 116 -2.71 -1.43 -15.02
CA GLU A 116 -2.33 -2.78 -14.59
C GLU A 116 -3.34 -3.38 -13.59
N LYS A 117 -3.25 -4.70 -13.38
CA LYS A 117 -4.17 -5.42 -12.48
C LYS A 117 -3.48 -5.81 -11.19
N PHE A 118 -4.18 -5.60 -10.08
CA PHE A 118 -3.69 -5.83 -8.72
C PHE A 118 -4.41 -7.01 -8.03
N HIS A 119 -3.70 -7.60 -7.07
CA HIS A 119 -4.22 -8.65 -6.18
C HIS A 119 -4.68 -8.08 -4.84
N VAL A 120 -4.04 -7.01 -4.37
CA VAL A 120 -4.37 -6.37 -3.10
C VAL A 120 -4.51 -4.88 -3.32
N PHE A 121 -5.59 -4.33 -2.77
CA PHE A 121 -5.85 -2.90 -2.67
C PHE A 121 -5.90 -2.55 -1.19
N PHE A 122 -5.06 -1.63 -0.77
CA PHE A 122 -5.06 -1.13 0.59
C PHE A 122 -5.50 0.33 0.61
N PHE A 123 -6.52 0.63 1.41
CA PHE A 123 -7.08 1.96 1.60
C PHE A 123 -6.88 2.39 3.05
N ASP A 124 -6.11 3.46 3.27
CA ASP A 124 -6.00 4.14 4.56
C ASP A 124 -6.31 5.64 4.39
N PRO A 125 -7.57 5.96 3.99
CA PRO A 125 -7.95 7.34 3.72
C PRO A 125 -7.93 8.18 5.00
N PRO A 126 -7.72 9.51 4.88
CA PRO A 126 -7.91 10.42 5.99
C PRO A 126 -9.32 10.28 6.58
N PHE A 127 -9.46 10.37 7.91
CA PHE A 127 -10.69 10.07 8.65
C PHE A 127 -11.96 10.79 8.13
N LYS A 128 -11.80 11.96 7.49
CA LYS A 128 -12.90 12.75 6.93
C LYS A 128 -13.14 12.49 5.42
N ASP A 129 -12.34 11.64 4.79
CA ASP A 129 -12.45 11.39 3.36
C ASP A 129 -13.44 10.27 3.07
N SER A 130 -14.61 10.63 2.53
CA SER A 130 -15.63 9.69 2.08
C SER A 130 -15.48 9.26 0.61
N SER A 131 -14.48 9.79 -0.09
CA SER A 131 -14.27 9.53 -1.53
C SER A 131 -13.80 8.10 -1.82
N PHE A 132 -13.36 7.34 -0.81
CA PHE A 132 -12.88 5.98 -0.99
C PHE A 132 -13.93 5.04 -1.60
N LEU A 133 -15.23 5.25 -1.34
CA LEU A 133 -16.32 4.48 -1.98
C LEU A 133 -16.38 4.71 -3.49
N GLN A 134 -16.17 5.96 -3.92
CA GLN A 134 -16.10 6.30 -5.35
C GLN A 134 -14.86 5.66 -6.00
N ASN A 135 -13.74 5.65 -5.29
CA ASN A 135 -12.51 5.02 -5.76
C ASN A 135 -12.66 3.50 -5.93
N ILE A 136 -13.41 2.83 -5.04
CA ILE A 136 -13.75 1.41 -5.21
C ILE A 136 -14.59 1.19 -6.46
N LYS A 137 -15.58 2.06 -6.72
CA LYS A 137 -16.38 2.00 -7.95
C LYS A 137 -15.54 2.20 -9.21
N LEU A 138 -14.54 3.09 -9.17
CA LEU A 138 -13.58 3.28 -10.27
C LEU A 138 -12.75 2.02 -10.52
N ILE A 139 -12.24 1.38 -9.48
CA ILE A 139 -11.50 0.11 -9.57
C ILE A 139 -12.37 -0.96 -10.26
N GLN A 140 -13.63 -1.07 -9.85
CA GLN A 140 -14.59 -2.01 -10.45
C GLN A 140 -14.89 -1.68 -11.91
N LYS A 141 -15.17 -0.41 -12.22
CA LYS A 141 -15.47 0.04 -13.60
C LYS A 141 -14.29 -0.20 -14.54
N LYS A 142 -13.06 0.07 -14.09
CA LYS A 142 -11.84 -0.10 -14.89
C LYS A 142 -11.36 -1.54 -14.94
N LYS A 143 -11.89 -2.43 -14.11
CA LYS A 143 -11.50 -3.85 -14.02
C LYS A 143 -10.01 -4.05 -13.79
N VAL A 144 -9.39 -3.18 -12.98
CA VAL A 144 -7.95 -3.22 -12.64
C VAL A 144 -7.63 -4.22 -11.51
N PHE A 145 -8.41 -5.26 -11.38
CA PHE A 145 -8.24 -6.33 -10.38
C PHE A 145 -7.98 -7.69 -11.03
N LYS A 146 -7.20 -8.52 -10.36
CA LYS A 146 -6.98 -9.92 -10.71
C LYS A 146 -8.19 -10.76 -10.31
N LYS A 147 -8.33 -11.97 -10.87
CA LYS A 147 -9.43 -12.91 -10.56
C LYS A 147 -9.56 -13.14 -9.04
N ASN A 148 -8.45 -13.41 -8.38
CA ASN A 148 -8.38 -13.44 -6.92
C ASN A 148 -7.79 -12.11 -6.45
N HIS A 149 -8.59 -11.32 -5.75
CA HIS A 149 -8.18 -10.05 -5.21
C HIS A 149 -8.84 -9.79 -3.85
N VAL A 150 -8.28 -8.86 -3.08
CA VAL A 150 -8.81 -8.41 -1.80
C VAL A 150 -8.68 -6.89 -1.71
N ILE A 151 -9.69 -6.27 -1.13
CA ILE A 151 -9.70 -4.85 -0.76
C ILE A 151 -9.68 -4.78 0.77
N ILE A 152 -8.76 -4.02 1.32
CA ILE A 152 -8.57 -3.79 2.74
C ILE A 152 -8.83 -2.30 2.98
N ILE A 153 -9.69 -1.98 3.94
CA ILE A 153 -10.10 -0.61 4.29
C ILE A 153 -9.93 -0.42 5.80
#